data_f48f6f48520f9327572985527ca4816d
#
_entry.id   f48f6f48520f9327572985527ca4816d
#
_cell.length_a   1.000
_cell.length_b   1.000
_cell.length_c   1.000
_cell.angle_alpha   90.00
_cell.angle_beta   90.00
_cell.angle_gamma   90.00
#
_symmetry.space_group_name_H-M   'P 1'
#
loop_
_entity.id
_entity.type
_entity.pdbx_description
1 polymer ?
#
loop_
_entity_poly.entity_id
_entity_poly.type
_entity_poly.pdbx_seq_one_letter_code
_entity_poly.pdbx_strand_id
1 'polypeptide(L)'
;MKTLLMTAAASIALGTSGAAWANLKLAEEKQCLQCHAVDKDTIGPSFRTISAVYKGVKDPQAKIIAVMRQGSDANLGPHWGKARMPNNSERPLINDREAKLLARWILAQK
;
A
#
# COMPACT_ATOMS: atom_id res chain seq x y z
N MET A 1 17.91 -27.72 -49.91
CA MET A 1 17.03 -26.62 -49.37
C MET A 1 16.83 -26.86 -47.91
N LYS A 2 17.40 -26.00 -47.10
CA LYS A 2 17.24 -26.06 -45.65
C LYS A 2 16.26 -24.95 -45.26
N THR A 3 15.06 -25.32 -44.87
CA THR A 3 14.07 -24.41 -44.30
C THR A 3 14.46 -24.14 -42.86
N LEU A 4 14.92 -22.93 -42.61
CA LEU A 4 15.10 -22.41 -41.25
C LEU A 4 13.73 -22.06 -40.66
N LEU A 5 13.26 -22.88 -39.74
CA LEU A 5 12.14 -22.55 -38.88
C LEU A 5 12.64 -21.55 -37.82
N MET A 6 12.34 -20.27 -38.03
CA MET A 6 12.46 -19.26 -36.97
C MET A 6 11.30 -19.46 -35.98
N THR A 7 11.60 -20.09 -34.87
CA THR A 7 10.71 -20.03 -33.70
C THR A 7 10.84 -18.67 -33.08
N ALA A 8 9.87 -17.80 -33.32
CA ALA A 8 9.71 -16.57 -32.58
C ALA A 8 9.29 -16.93 -31.15
N ALA A 9 10.23 -16.84 -30.22
CA ALA A 9 9.90 -16.89 -28.79
C ALA A 9 9.16 -15.61 -28.43
N ALA A 10 7.85 -15.69 -28.27
CA ALA A 10 7.05 -14.61 -27.73
C ALA A 10 7.37 -14.51 -26.23
N SER A 11 8.21 -13.57 -25.86
CA SER A 11 8.44 -13.22 -24.46
C SER A 11 7.18 -12.54 -23.94
N ILE A 12 6.34 -13.29 -23.22
CA ILE A 12 5.21 -12.70 -22.49
C ILE A 12 5.81 -11.99 -21.30
N ALA A 13 5.96 -10.67 -21.40
CA ALA A 13 6.25 -9.83 -20.25
C ALA A 13 5.02 -9.83 -19.34
N LEU A 14 5.05 -10.64 -18.28
CA LEU A 14 4.08 -10.57 -17.21
C LEU A 14 4.30 -9.24 -16.48
N GLY A 15 3.54 -8.22 -16.88
CA GLY A 15 3.60 -6.90 -16.28
C GLY A 15 3.20 -6.97 -14.81
N THR A 16 3.99 -6.32 -13.94
CA THR A 16 3.70 -6.15 -12.51
C THR A 16 2.53 -5.20 -12.25
N SER A 17 1.92 -4.60 -13.29
CA SER A 17 0.81 -3.66 -13.21
C SER A 17 -0.45 -4.24 -12.53
N GLY A 18 -0.71 -5.55 -12.66
CA GLY A 18 -1.86 -6.21 -12.04
C GLY A 18 -1.82 -6.22 -10.51
N ALA A 19 -0.65 -6.43 -9.90
CA ALA A 19 -0.48 -6.42 -8.45
C ALA A 19 -0.67 -5.01 -7.86
N ALA A 20 -0.10 -3.98 -8.51
CA ALA A 20 -0.27 -2.59 -8.09
C ALA A 20 -1.74 -2.15 -8.17
N TRP A 21 -2.44 -2.53 -9.24
CA TRP A 21 -3.86 -2.24 -9.41
C TRP A 21 -4.73 -2.95 -8.37
N ALA A 22 -4.46 -4.22 -8.09
CA ALA A 22 -5.18 -4.99 -7.09
C ALA A 22 -5.02 -4.40 -5.68
N ASN A 23 -3.82 -3.92 -5.33
CA ASN A 23 -3.55 -3.26 -4.05
C ASN A 23 -4.23 -1.89 -3.93
N LEU A 24 -4.28 -1.12 -5.00
CA LEU A 24 -5.03 0.13 -5.04
C LEU A 24 -6.53 -0.11 -4.83
N LYS A 25 -7.09 -1.11 -5.51
CA LYS A 25 -8.48 -1.50 -5.34
C LYS A 25 -8.76 -1.97 -3.90
N LEU A 26 -7.87 -2.74 -3.30
CA LEU A 26 -7.99 -3.16 -1.92
C LEU A 26 -7.98 -1.95 -0.96
N ALA A 27 -7.10 -0.98 -1.18
CA ALA A 27 -7.06 0.25 -0.41
C ALA A 27 -8.38 1.03 -0.52
N GLU A 28 -8.96 1.08 -1.70
CA GLU A 28 -10.26 1.70 -1.93
C GLU A 28 -11.38 0.97 -1.16
N GLU A 29 -11.44 -0.35 -1.27
CA GLU A 29 -12.43 -1.20 -0.58
C GLU A 29 -12.32 -1.06 0.95
N LYS A 30 -11.13 -0.86 1.47
CA LYS A 30 -10.88 -0.64 2.91
C LYS A 30 -11.00 0.82 3.33
N GLN A 31 -11.46 1.69 2.45
CA GLN A 31 -11.71 3.11 2.68
C GLN A 31 -10.45 3.94 3.00
N CYS A 32 -9.29 3.44 2.65
CA CYS A 32 -8.03 4.19 2.83
C CYS A 32 -8.02 5.48 1.99
N LEU A 33 -8.60 5.43 0.79
CA LEU A 33 -8.59 6.55 -0.16
C LEU A 33 -9.55 7.68 0.20
N GLN A 34 -10.31 7.56 1.28
CA GLN A 34 -11.10 8.67 1.81
C GLN A 34 -10.23 9.75 2.45
N CYS A 35 -9.06 9.37 2.99
CA CYS A 35 -8.13 10.28 3.66
C CYS A 35 -6.73 10.28 3.06
N HIS A 36 -6.36 9.23 2.34
CA HIS A 36 -5.05 9.07 1.72
C HIS A 36 -5.17 9.03 0.20
N ALA A 37 -4.12 9.47 -0.48
CA ALA A 37 -3.91 9.26 -1.90
C ALA A 37 -2.54 8.62 -2.11
N VAL A 38 -2.24 8.14 -3.33
CA VAL A 38 -0.95 7.50 -3.60
C VAL A 38 0.20 8.49 -3.52
N ASP A 39 0.05 9.64 -4.16
CA ASP A 39 1.14 10.60 -4.42
C ASP A 39 0.84 12.03 -3.95
N LYS A 40 -0.27 12.26 -3.27
CA LYS A 40 -0.70 13.58 -2.85
C LYS A 40 -1.19 13.54 -1.40
N ASP A 41 -0.63 14.41 -0.56
CA ASP A 41 -1.15 14.63 0.79
C ASP A 41 -2.52 15.31 0.71
N THR A 42 -3.47 14.80 1.46
CA THR A 42 -4.84 15.30 1.53
C THR A 42 -5.25 15.48 2.98
N ILE A 43 -6.31 14.83 3.44
CA ILE A 43 -6.67 14.81 4.87
C ILE A 43 -5.57 14.13 5.69
N GLY A 44 -5.05 13.01 5.17
CA GLY A 44 -3.90 12.30 5.69
C GLY A 44 -2.71 12.36 4.74
N PRO A 45 -1.55 11.82 5.14
CA PRO A 45 -0.38 11.78 4.29
C PRO A 45 -0.59 10.83 3.11
N SER A 46 0.03 11.14 1.97
CA SER A 46 0.06 10.23 0.83
C SER A 46 0.79 8.94 1.18
N PHE A 47 0.53 7.87 0.45
CA PHE A 47 1.28 6.62 0.63
C PHE A 47 2.76 6.82 0.31
N ARG A 48 3.09 7.69 -0.62
CA ARG A 48 4.46 8.09 -0.91
C ARG A 48 5.13 8.78 0.29
N THR A 49 4.45 9.69 0.93
CA THR A 49 4.93 10.36 2.17
C THR A 49 5.11 9.35 3.28
N ILE A 50 4.15 8.44 3.49
CA ILE A 50 4.25 7.38 4.49
C ILE A 50 5.49 6.52 4.23
N SER A 51 5.70 6.08 3.00
CA SER A 51 6.87 5.30 2.60
C SER A 51 8.18 6.03 2.95
N ALA A 52 8.26 7.32 2.65
CA ALA A 52 9.43 8.14 2.94
C ALA A 52 9.69 8.27 4.45
N VAL A 53 8.64 8.49 5.24
CA VAL A 53 8.72 8.63 6.71
C VAL A 53 9.22 7.34 7.37
N TYR A 54 8.81 6.19 6.86
CA TYR A 54 9.22 4.90 7.42
C TYR A 54 10.54 4.37 6.87
N LYS A 55 11.18 5.08 5.95
CA LYS A 55 12.49 4.70 5.42
C LYS A 55 13.54 4.71 6.52
N GLY A 56 14.19 3.57 6.74
CA GLY A 56 15.20 3.40 7.79
C GLY A 56 14.63 3.18 9.20
N VAL A 57 13.31 3.17 9.35
CA VAL A 57 12.65 2.82 10.61
C VAL A 57 12.68 1.31 10.81
N LYS A 58 12.96 0.86 12.03
CA LYS A 58 12.96 -0.57 12.37
C LYS A 58 11.55 -1.13 12.30
N ASP A 59 11.39 -2.33 11.69
CA ASP A 59 10.11 -3.03 11.53
C ASP A 59 8.99 -2.16 10.95
N PRO A 60 9.21 -1.51 9.79
CA PRO A 60 8.24 -0.54 9.27
C PRO A 60 6.91 -1.20 8.91
N GLN A 61 6.94 -2.43 8.38
CA GLN A 61 5.73 -3.16 8.03
C GLN A 61 4.85 -3.42 9.25
N ALA A 62 5.42 -3.91 10.34
CA ALA A 62 4.67 -4.18 11.56
C ALA A 62 4.05 -2.90 12.16
N LYS A 63 4.77 -1.79 12.10
CA LYS A 63 4.28 -0.50 12.59
C LYS A 63 3.13 0.03 11.74
N ILE A 64 3.25 -0.05 10.42
CA ILE A 64 2.17 0.35 9.50
C ILE A 64 0.93 -0.52 9.71
N ILE A 65 1.09 -1.83 9.90
CA ILE A 65 -0.02 -2.73 10.20
C ILE A 65 -0.70 -2.34 11.52
N ALA A 66 0.06 -2.03 12.55
CA ALA A 66 -0.49 -1.57 13.83
C ALA A 66 -1.31 -0.29 13.65
N VAL A 67 -0.81 0.68 12.89
CA VAL A 67 -1.53 1.93 12.59
C VAL A 67 -2.80 1.65 11.78
N MET A 68 -2.76 0.75 10.81
CA MET A 68 -3.96 0.37 10.06
C MET A 68 -5.06 -0.17 10.98
N ARG A 69 -4.71 -0.97 11.98
CA ARG A 69 -5.67 -1.62 12.87
C ARG A 69 -6.16 -0.75 13.98
N GLN A 70 -5.26 0.00 14.59
CA GLN A 70 -5.54 0.83 15.76
C GLN A 70 -5.82 2.29 15.39
N GLY A 71 -5.50 2.68 14.16
CA GLY A 71 -5.61 4.06 13.74
C GLY A 71 -4.68 4.95 14.57
N SER A 72 -5.11 6.17 14.84
CA SER A 72 -4.35 7.11 15.66
C SER A 72 -4.12 6.63 17.10
N ASP A 73 -4.92 5.69 17.58
CA ASP A 73 -4.78 5.11 18.92
C ASP A 73 -3.52 4.26 19.07
N ALA A 74 -2.90 3.83 17.96
CA ALA A 74 -1.61 3.14 17.98
C ALA A 74 -0.49 4.01 18.56
N ASN A 75 -0.65 5.31 18.51
CA ASN A 75 0.35 6.29 18.95
C ASN A 75 1.75 6.04 18.38
N LEU A 76 1.78 5.62 17.11
CA LEU A 76 3.00 5.32 16.36
C LEU A 76 3.18 6.31 15.23
N GLY A 77 4.42 6.70 15.01
CA GLY A 77 4.79 7.61 13.92
C GLY A 77 4.38 9.04 14.14
N PRO A 78 4.64 9.90 13.16
CA PRO A 78 4.28 11.31 13.23
C PRO A 78 2.76 11.49 13.13
N HIS A 79 2.23 12.38 13.95
CA HIS A 79 0.83 12.81 13.85
C HIS A 79 0.65 13.76 12.67
N TRP A 80 -0.41 13.59 11.93
CA TRP A 80 -0.72 14.40 10.76
C TRP A 80 -1.78 15.45 11.09
N GLY A 81 -1.33 16.59 11.56
CA GLY A 81 -2.22 17.68 11.95
C GLY A 81 -3.19 17.27 13.08
N LYS A 82 -4.45 17.66 12.92
CA LYS A 82 -5.54 17.28 13.85
C LYS A 82 -6.36 16.08 13.35
N ALA A 83 -6.03 15.54 12.19
CA ALA A 83 -6.75 14.42 11.61
C ALA A 83 -6.56 13.16 12.46
N ARG A 84 -7.64 12.43 12.63
CA ARG A 84 -7.65 11.15 13.33
C ARG A 84 -7.86 10.01 12.32
N MET A 85 -6.97 9.05 12.29
CA MET A 85 -7.15 7.83 11.52
C MET A 85 -8.07 6.88 12.28
N PRO A 86 -9.15 6.36 11.66
CA PRO A 86 -10.05 5.42 12.30
C PRO A 86 -9.38 4.06 12.54
N ASN A 87 -9.86 3.34 13.53
CA ASN A 87 -9.42 1.97 13.82
C ASN A 87 -10.27 0.92 13.08
N ASN A 88 -9.95 -0.36 13.27
CA ASN A 88 -10.64 -1.47 12.62
C ASN A 88 -12.13 -1.62 12.97
N SER A 89 -12.60 -1.02 14.06
CA SER A 89 -14.02 -1.06 14.42
C SER A 89 -14.85 0.03 13.72
N GLU A 90 -14.20 1.01 13.13
CA GLU A 90 -14.84 2.20 12.54
C GLU A 90 -14.90 2.16 11.01
N ARG A 91 -14.34 1.14 10.39
CA ARG A 91 -14.27 0.97 8.93
C ARG A 91 -14.25 -0.52 8.57
N PRO A 92 -14.32 -0.89 7.29
CA PRO A 92 -14.24 -2.28 6.87
C PRO A 92 -13.01 -2.98 7.46
N LEU A 93 -13.20 -4.15 8.05
CA LEU A 93 -12.16 -4.93 8.69
C LEU A 93 -11.04 -5.26 7.70
N ILE A 94 -9.81 -5.04 8.11
CA ILE A 94 -8.60 -5.45 7.39
C ILE A 94 -8.07 -6.69 8.09
N ASN A 95 -8.10 -7.84 7.41
CA ASN A 95 -7.53 -9.07 7.94
C ASN A 95 -6.00 -9.09 7.83
N ASP A 96 -5.35 -10.11 8.42
CA ASP A 96 -3.88 -10.20 8.46
C ASP A 96 -3.24 -10.20 7.08
N ARG A 97 -3.80 -10.95 6.14
CA ARG A 97 -3.28 -11.02 4.78
C ARG A 97 -3.40 -9.69 4.06
N GLU A 98 -4.55 -9.04 4.15
CA GLU A 98 -4.81 -7.75 3.56
C GLU A 98 -3.91 -6.66 4.14
N ALA A 99 -3.71 -6.67 5.46
CA ALA A 99 -2.81 -5.72 6.12
C ALA A 99 -1.37 -5.86 5.63
N LYS A 100 -0.88 -7.08 5.46
CA LYS A 100 0.47 -7.32 4.91
C LYS A 100 0.61 -6.86 3.46
N LEU A 101 -0.39 -7.14 2.63
CA LEU A 101 -0.40 -6.70 1.23
C LEU A 101 -0.37 -5.17 1.13
N LEU A 102 -1.24 -4.51 1.88
CA LEU A 102 -1.31 -3.05 1.90
C LEU A 102 -0.03 -2.42 2.45
N ALA A 103 0.52 -2.93 3.54
CA ALA A 103 1.75 -2.41 4.13
C ALA A 103 2.93 -2.50 3.16
N ARG A 104 3.11 -3.63 2.49
CA ARG A 104 4.16 -3.81 1.47
C ARG A 104 3.98 -2.86 0.30
N TRP A 105 2.76 -2.73 -0.17
CA TRP A 105 2.44 -1.85 -1.28
C TRP A 105 2.69 -0.37 -0.92
N ILE A 106 2.27 0.06 0.26
CA ILE A 106 2.52 1.42 0.75
C ILE A 106 4.03 1.69 0.85
N LEU A 107 4.80 0.77 1.44
CA LEU A 107 6.25 0.92 1.60
C LEU A 107 7.01 0.91 0.27
N ALA A 108 6.43 0.36 -0.78
CA ALA A 108 7.01 0.35 -2.11
C ALA A 108 6.77 1.64 -2.91
N GLN A 109 5.96 2.55 -2.43
CA GLN A 109 5.69 3.84 -3.10
C GLN A 109 6.92 4.74 -3.04
N LYS A 110 7.23 5.40 -4.17
CA LYS A 110 8.41 6.27 -4.34
C LYS A 110 8.00 7.64 -4.83
#